data_7cdfd12d5dc5995ba070896c5c6eddd9
#
_entry.id   7cdfd12d5dc5995ba070896c5c6eddd9
#
_cell.length_a   1.000
_cell.length_b   1.000
_cell.length_c   1.000
_cell.angle_alpha   90.00
_cell.angle_beta   90.00
_cell.angle_gamma   90.00
#
_symmetry.space_group_name_H-M   'P 1'
#
loop_
_entity.id
_entity.type
_entity.pdbx_description
1 polymer ?
#
loop_
_entity_poly.entity_id
_entity_poly.type
_entity_poly.pdbx_seq_one_letter_code
_entity_poly.pdbx_strand_id
1 'polypeptide(L)'
;RERFDGAARTREGTAIDGISLGGRVALTVGFAHPEVFGAVGGMQPAIRGDEEALAARALEAAEASPQRIRLLSSEEDPFLRATRTLSEQLRERRVPHRLTVVPGPHDYSFNRGPAGLEMLYFYDRALAREPLPE
;
A
#
# COMPACT_ATOMS: atom_id res chain seq x y z
N ARG A 1 -20.71 0.95 7.71
CA ARG A 1 -20.29 2.27 8.24
C ARG A 1 -21.36 2.94 9.09
N GLU A 2 -22.62 2.77 8.79
CA GLU A 2 -23.74 3.31 9.60
C GLU A 2 -23.83 2.72 11.02
N ARG A 3 -23.20 1.57 11.24
CA ARG A 3 -23.24 0.81 12.50
C ARG A 3 -22.14 1.22 13.51
N PHE A 4 -21.14 2.02 13.09
CA PHE A 4 -20.01 2.40 13.92
C PHE A 4 -19.74 3.90 13.76
N ASP A 5 -19.99 4.67 14.79
CA ASP A 5 -19.85 6.14 14.80
C ASP A 5 -18.40 6.61 14.58
N GLY A 6 -17.41 5.79 14.94
CA GLY A 6 -16.00 6.06 14.75
C GLY A 6 -15.44 5.66 13.38
N ALA A 7 -16.22 5.00 12.52
CA ALA A 7 -15.71 4.58 11.21
C ALA A 7 -15.68 5.76 10.23
N ALA A 8 -14.56 5.90 9.51
CA ALA A 8 -14.45 6.90 8.45
C ALA A 8 -15.54 6.71 7.39
N ARG A 9 -16.17 7.82 6.99
CA ARG A 9 -17.28 7.82 6.02
C ARG A 9 -16.85 8.28 4.63
N THR A 10 -15.63 8.79 4.52
CA THR A 10 -15.05 9.26 3.27
C THR A 10 -13.95 8.32 2.76
N ARG A 11 -13.67 8.38 1.47
CA ARG A 11 -12.57 7.65 0.87
C ARG A 11 -11.20 8.09 1.45
N GLU A 12 -11.04 9.36 1.72
CA GLU A 12 -9.80 9.95 2.28
C GLU A 12 -9.48 9.39 3.68
N GLY A 13 -10.50 8.98 4.42
CA GLY A 13 -10.35 8.31 5.72
C GLY A 13 -10.36 6.78 5.62
N THR A 14 -10.35 6.19 4.42
CA THR A 14 -10.45 4.75 4.22
C THR A 14 -9.22 4.21 3.50
N ALA A 15 -8.59 3.19 4.09
CA ALA A 15 -7.44 2.51 3.50
C ALA A 15 -7.67 1.00 3.42
N ILE A 16 -6.92 0.35 2.55
CA ILE A 16 -6.76 -1.10 2.50
C ILE A 16 -5.27 -1.45 2.48
N ASP A 17 -4.88 -2.36 3.34
CA ASP A 17 -3.50 -2.86 3.42
C ASP A 17 -3.49 -4.35 3.74
N GLY A 18 -2.40 -5.02 3.46
CA GLY A 18 -2.24 -6.43 3.75
C GLY A 18 -0.79 -6.89 3.71
N ILE A 19 -0.57 -8.08 4.26
CA ILE A 19 0.75 -8.71 4.38
C ILE A 19 0.81 -9.91 3.45
N SER A 20 1.91 -10.09 2.72
CA SER A 20 2.17 -11.26 1.89
C SER A 20 1.04 -11.49 0.87
N LEU A 21 0.32 -12.60 0.94
CA LEU A 21 -0.86 -12.85 0.11
C LEU A 21 -1.97 -11.78 0.35
N GLY A 22 -2.14 -11.37 1.61
CA GLY A 22 -3.05 -10.25 1.95
C GLY A 22 -2.62 -8.94 1.30
N GLY A 23 -1.31 -8.69 1.16
CA GLY A 23 -0.77 -7.55 0.42
C GLY A 23 -1.11 -7.60 -1.07
N ARG A 24 -1.02 -8.77 -1.70
CA ARG A 24 -1.48 -8.97 -3.07
C ARG A 24 -2.97 -8.64 -3.22
N VAL A 25 -3.80 -9.17 -2.32
CA VAL A 25 -5.25 -8.92 -2.33
C VAL A 25 -5.54 -7.44 -2.11
N ALA A 26 -4.86 -6.79 -1.15
CA ALA A 26 -5.06 -5.37 -0.85
C ALA A 26 -4.71 -4.46 -2.04
N LEU A 27 -3.59 -4.72 -2.72
CA LEU A 27 -3.22 -3.98 -3.93
C LEU A 27 -4.22 -4.20 -5.06
N THR A 28 -4.64 -5.46 -5.29
CA THR A 28 -5.59 -5.79 -6.35
C THR A 28 -6.95 -5.12 -6.12
N VAL A 29 -7.50 -5.23 -4.91
CA VAL A 29 -8.80 -4.64 -4.56
C VAL A 29 -8.71 -3.12 -4.43
N GLY A 30 -7.65 -2.62 -3.84
CA GLY A 30 -7.44 -1.19 -3.63
C GLY A 30 -7.36 -0.41 -4.95
N PHE A 31 -6.61 -0.91 -5.93
CA PHE A 31 -6.53 -0.28 -7.25
C PHE A 31 -7.80 -0.47 -8.09
N ALA A 32 -8.58 -1.51 -7.84
CA ALA A 32 -9.87 -1.71 -8.52
C ALA A 32 -10.98 -0.79 -7.98
N HIS A 33 -10.82 -0.24 -6.77
CA HIS A 33 -11.85 0.57 -6.10
C HIS A 33 -11.30 1.90 -5.58
N PRO A 34 -10.75 2.77 -6.45
CA PRO A 34 -10.21 4.07 -6.04
C PRO A 34 -11.28 5.02 -5.48
N GLU A 35 -12.55 4.78 -5.79
CA GLU A 35 -13.69 5.50 -5.23
C GLU A 35 -13.97 5.16 -3.75
N VAL A 36 -13.44 4.03 -3.26
CA VAL A 36 -13.62 3.56 -1.87
C VAL A 36 -12.40 3.86 -1.02
N PHE A 37 -11.20 3.62 -1.56
CA PHE A 37 -9.95 3.66 -0.81
C PHE A 37 -9.10 4.85 -1.22
N GLY A 38 -8.88 5.79 -0.32
CA GLY A 38 -7.96 6.91 -0.50
C GLY A 38 -6.49 6.54 -0.29
N ALA A 39 -6.24 5.40 0.38
CA ALA A 39 -4.90 4.86 0.55
C ALA A 39 -4.87 3.34 0.36
N VAL A 40 -3.79 2.84 -0.23
CA VAL A 40 -3.59 1.42 -0.55
C VAL A 40 -2.16 1.01 -0.16
N GLY A 41 -2.02 -0.11 0.51
CA GLY A 41 -0.71 -0.60 0.90
C GLY A 41 -0.51 -2.10 0.73
N GLY A 42 0.75 -2.48 0.64
CA GLY A 42 1.19 -3.87 0.67
C GLY A 42 2.51 -4.01 1.44
N MET A 43 2.50 -4.88 2.43
CA MET A 43 3.67 -5.27 3.20
C MET A 43 4.16 -6.62 2.72
N GLN A 44 5.40 -6.67 2.18
CA GLN A 44 5.99 -7.89 1.62
C GLN A 44 5.01 -8.63 0.67
N PRO A 45 4.37 -7.92 -0.28
CA PRO A 45 3.26 -8.45 -1.05
C PRO A 45 3.69 -9.59 -1.97
N ALA A 46 2.95 -10.69 -1.95
CA ALA A 46 3.22 -11.89 -2.75
C ALA A 46 2.74 -11.69 -4.21
N ILE A 47 3.33 -10.74 -4.93
CA ILE A 47 2.88 -10.25 -6.25
C ILE A 47 3.71 -10.75 -7.44
N ARG A 48 4.55 -11.77 -7.24
CA ARG A 48 5.39 -12.30 -8.33
C ARG A 48 4.54 -12.71 -9.53
N GLY A 49 4.80 -12.08 -10.68
CA GLY A 49 4.07 -12.30 -11.94
C GLY A 49 2.85 -11.41 -12.14
N ASP A 50 2.48 -10.58 -11.16
CA ASP A 50 1.35 -9.65 -11.25
C ASP A 50 1.79 -8.18 -11.41
N GLU A 51 3.09 -7.89 -11.45
CA GLU A 51 3.67 -6.55 -11.34
C GLU A 51 3.11 -5.62 -12.42
N GLU A 52 3.12 -6.07 -13.67
CA GLU A 52 2.62 -5.28 -14.81
C GLU A 52 1.11 -5.00 -14.70
N ALA A 53 0.33 -6.01 -14.35
CA ALA A 53 -1.12 -5.87 -14.21
C ALA A 53 -1.48 -4.92 -13.05
N LEU A 54 -0.75 -4.99 -11.94
CA LEU A 54 -0.94 -4.08 -10.80
C LEU A 54 -0.53 -2.65 -11.15
N ALA A 55 0.57 -2.46 -11.89
CA ALA A 55 1.01 -1.14 -12.31
C ALA A 55 0.02 -0.48 -13.29
N ALA A 56 -0.54 -1.25 -14.23
CA ALA A 56 -1.58 -0.76 -15.14
C ALA A 56 -2.84 -0.33 -14.37
N ARG A 57 -3.32 -1.14 -13.44
CA ARG A 57 -4.48 -0.81 -12.59
C ARG A 57 -4.24 0.40 -11.69
N ALA A 58 -3.02 0.53 -11.16
CA ALA A 58 -2.67 1.69 -10.34
C ALA A 58 -2.66 2.99 -11.16
N LEU A 59 -2.26 2.93 -12.45
CA LEU A 59 -2.37 4.07 -13.35
C LEU A 59 -3.82 4.44 -13.62
N GLU A 60 -4.67 3.48 -13.95
CA GLU A 60 -6.12 3.70 -14.15
C GLU A 60 -6.76 4.32 -12.88
N ALA A 61 -6.41 3.80 -11.71
CA ALA A 61 -6.86 4.34 -10.44
C ALA A 61 -6.38 5.78 -10.21
N ALA A 62 -5.12 6.09 -10.55
CA ALA A 62 -4.56 7.42 -10.38
C ALA A 62 -5.22 8.45 -11.31
N GLU A 63 -5.63 8.06 -12.50
CA GLU A 63 -6.36 8.90 -13.45
C GLU A 63 -7.81 9.14 -13.01
N ALA A 64 -8.45 8.13 -12.40
CA ALA A 64 -9.83 8.24 -11.92
C ALA A 64 -9.94 8.98 -10.58
N SER A 65 -9.17 8.58 -9.60
CA SER A 65 -9.15 9.13 -8.24
C SER A 65 -7.82 8.79 -7.55
N PRO A 66 -6.83 9.70 -7.55
CA PRO A 66 -5.50 9.45 -7.00
C PRO A 66 -5.50 8.89 -5.59
N GLN A 67 -4.70 7.87 -5.35
CA GLN A 67 -4.57 7.17 -4.07
C GLN A 67 -3.16 7.39 -3.48
N ARG A 68 -3.05 7.32 -2.17
CA ARG A 68 -1.76 7.25 -1.49
C ARG A 68 -1.30 5.80 -1.44
N ILE A 69 -0.20 5.49 -2.12
CA ILE A 69 0.27 4.12 -2.29
C ILE A 69 1.52 3.87 -1.45
N ARG A 70 1.48 2.80 -0.65
CA ARG A 70 2.56 2.33 0.20
C ARG A 70 2.98 0.92 -0.20
N LEU A 71 4.27 0.72 -0.43
CA LEU A 71 4.90 -0.59 -0.58
C LEU A 71 5.98 -0.71 0.48
N LEU A 72 5.99 -1.81 1.22
CA LEU A 72 7.06 -2.15 2.15
C LEU A 72 7.55 -3.57 1.88
N SER A 73 8.85 -3.75 1.88
CA SER A 73 9.50 -5.05 1.80
C SER A 73 10.74 -5.08 2.70
N SER A 74 11.38 -6.22 2.82
CA SER A 74 12.63 -6.38 3.55
C SER A 74 13.71 -7.04 2.70
N GLU A 75 14.97 -6.93 3.16
CA GLU A 75 16.13 -7.42 2.40
C GLU A 75 16.10 -8.93 2.17
N GLU A 76 15.53 -9.69 3.11
CA GLU A 76 15.42 -11.15 3.04
C GLU A 76 14.03 -11.63 2.55
N ASP A 77 13.18 -10.71 2.07
CA ASP A 77 11.86 -11.04 1.55
C ASP A 77 11.98 -11.74 0.18
N PRO A 78 11.42 -12.93 -0.01
CA PRO A 78 11.41 -13.61 -1.30
C PRO A 78 10.65 -12.86 -2.40
N PHE A 79 9.80 -11.90 -2.04
CA PHE A 79 9.05 -11.04 -2.96
C PHE A 79 9.66 -9.65 -3.18
N LEU A 80 10.81 -9.34 -2.55
CA LEU A 80 11.47 -8.04 -2.68
C LEU A 80 11.70 -7.64 -4.15
N ARG A 81 12.16 -8.57 -4.99
CA ARG A 81 12.39 -8.30 -6.40
C ARG A 81 11.09 -7.87 -7.11
N ALA A 82 10.00 -8.59 -6.90
CA ALA A 82 8.71 -8.27 -7.48
C ALA A 82 8.19 -6.90 -7.00
N THR A 83 8.36 -6.61 -5.70
CA THR A 83 7.98 -5.31 -5.11
C THR A 83 8.78 -4.16 -5.71
N ARG A 84 10.09 -4.33 -5.95
CA ARG A 84 10.93 -3.34 -6.63
C ARG A 84 10.51 -3.15 -8.08
N THR A 85 10.25 -4.23 -8.82
CA THR A 85 9.75 -4.17 -10.20
C THR A 85 8.44 -3.39 -10.28
N LEU A 86 7.48 -3.67 -9.39
CA LEU A 86 6.24 -2.88 -9.32
C LEU A 86 6.52 -1.40 -9.07
N SER A 87 7.41 -1.08 -8.12
CA SER A 87 7.77 0.32 -7.82
C SER A 87 8.42 1.02 -9.03
N GLU A 88 9.29 0.34 -9.77
CA GLU A 88 9.88 0.88 -11.00
C GLU A 88 8.83 1.17 -12.07
N GLN A 89 7.92 0.24 -12.31
CA GLN A 89 6.83 0.40 -13.25
C GLN A 89 5.85 1.50 -12.86
N LEU A 90 5.55 1.67 -11.57
CA LEU A 90 4.76 2.81 -11.08
C LEU A 90 5.46 4.13 -11.32
N ARG A 91 6.79 4.19 -11.12
CA ARG A 91 7.60 5.38 -11.38
C ARG A 91 7.62 5.75 -12.86
N GLU A 92 7.81 4.77 -13.75
CA GLU A 92 7.77 4.96 -15.20
C GLU A 92 6.42 5.53 -15.67
N ARG A 93 5.32 5.09 -15.04
CA ARG A 93 3.96 5.57 -15.29
C ARG A 93 3.61 6.86 -14.54
N ARG A 94 4.58 7.42 -13.79
CA ARG A 94 4.38 8.63 -12.96
C ARG A 94 3.26 8.50 -11.94
N VAL A 95 3.02 7.30 -11.44
CA VAL A 95 2.08 7.04 -10.33
C VAL A 95 2.82 7.28 -9.01
N PRO A 96 2.43 8.30 -8.22
CA PRO A 96 3.09 8.60 -6.96
C PRO A 96 2.91 7.45 -5.94
N HIS A 97 4.02 7.00 -5.38
CA HIS A 97 4.02 5.94 -4.37
C HIS A 97 5.25 6.05 -3.48
N ARG A 98 5.21 5.37 -2.34
CA ARG A 98 6.35 5.18 -1.45
C ARG A 98 6.75 3.72 -1.42
N LEU A 99 8.02 3.43 -1.67
CA LEU A 99 8.65 2.14 -1.39
C LEU A 99 9.62 2.30 -0.22
N THR A 100 9.44 1.48 0.80
CA THR A 100 10.36 1.34 1.93
C THR A 100 10.92 -0.08 1.94
N VAL A 101 12.25 -0.22 1.98
CA VAL A 101 12.95 -1.50 2.15
C VAL A 101 13.79 -1.40 3.40
N VAL A 102 13.62 -2.35 4.32
CA VAL A 102 14.32 -2.38 5.61
C VAL A 102 14.97 -3.74 5.82
N PRO A 103 16.01 -3.86 6.66
CA PRO A 103 16.55 -5.17 7.05
C PRO A 103 15.49 -6.04 7.71
N GLY A 104 15.53 -7.34 7.45
CA GLY A 104 14.68 -8.32 8.12
C GLY A 104 14.11 -9.41 7.21
N PRO A 105 13.58 -10.46 7.81
CA PRO A 105 13.01 -11.62 7.13
C PRO A 105 11.55 -11.39 6.71
N HIS A 106 11.00 -12.41 6.05
CA HIS A 106 9.56 -12.49 5.75
C HIS A 106 8.87 -13.36 6.81
N ASP A 107 8.66 -12.82 8.00
CA ASP A 107 8.05 -13.55 9.11
C ASP A 107 7.13 -12.68 9.96
N TYR A 108 6.47 -13.34 10.91
CA TYR A 108 5.48 -12.71 11.78
C TYR A 108 6.11 -11.68 12.74
N SER A 109 7.32 -11.93 13.23
CA SER A 109 8.02 -11.02 14.15
C SER A 109 8.36 -9.70 13.45
N PHE A 110 8.86 -9.78 12.22
CA PHE A 110 9.10 -8.61 11.37
C PHE A 110 7.81 -7.83 11.11
N ASN A 111 6.75 -8.52 10.73
CA ASN A 111 5.48 -7.88 10.38
C ASN A 111 4.79 -7.19 11.57
N ARG A 112 4.90 -7.76 12.78
CA ARG A 112 4.39 -7.12 14.02
C ARG A 112 5.27 -5.98 14.54
N GLY A 113 6.56 -6.07 14.31
CA GLY A 113 7.55 -5.13 14.82
C GLY A 113 7.80 -3.97 13.87
N PRO A 114 8.97 -3.92 13.21
CA PRO A 114 9.40 -2.75 12.42
C PRO A 114 8.42 -2.39 11.30
N ALA A 115 7.91 -3.39 10.59
CA ALA A 115 7.01 -3.18 9.46
C ALA A 115 5.62 -2.70 9.89
N GLY A 116 5.09 -3.22 11.00
CA GLY A 116 3.82 -2.77 11.56
C GLY A 116 3.88 -1.32 12.05
N LEU A 117 4.97 -0.91 12.67
CA LEU A 117 5.18 0.49 13.08
C LEU A 117 5.25 1.43 11.88
N GLU A 118 5.97 1.07 10.82
CA GLU A 118 6.04 1.88 9.60
C GLU A 118 4.64 2.02 8.96
N MET A 119 3.85 0.95 8.95
CA MET A 119 2.47 0.97 8.47
C MET A 119 1.61 1.96 9.26
N LEU A 120 1.68 1.93 10.58
CA LEU A 120 0.92 2.85 11.44
C LEU A 120 1.32 4.30 11.18
N TYR A 121 2.62 4.61 11.08
CA TYR A 121 3.10 5.95 10.74
C TYR A 121 2.66 6.42 9.36
N PHE A 122 2.64 5.53 8.37
CA PHE A 122 2.15 5.89 7.05
C PHE A 122 0.67 6.26 7.09
N TYR A 123 -0.18 5.45 7.73
CA TYR A 123 -1.63 5.69 7.75
C TYR A 123 -2.04 6.84 8.66
N ASP A 124 -1.34 7.07 9.75
CA ASP A 124 -1.53 8.28 10.56
C ASP A 124 -1.42 9.54 9.68
N ARG A 125 -0.41 9.59 8.82
CA ARG A 125 -0.20 10.68 7.87
C ARG A 125 -1.15 10.64 6.65
N ALA A 126 -1.40 9.46 6.13
CA ALA A 126 -2.19 9.29 4.91
C ALA A 126 -3.67 9.58 5.13
N LEU A 127 -4.19 9.27 6.32
CA LEU A 127 -5.60 9.42 6.68
C LEU A 127 -5.87 10.67 7.51
N ALA A 128 -4.85 11.36 8.02
CA ALA A 128 -5.01 12.60 8.75
C ALA A 128 -5.48 13.72 7.79
N ARG A 129 -6.47 14.48 8.24
CA ARG A 129 -7.02 15.62 7.48
C ARG A 129 -6.15 16.88 7.56
N GLU A 130 -5.21 16.92 8.51
CA GLU A 130 -4.32 18.05 8.72
C GLU A 130 -2.93 17.75 8.17
N PRO A 131 -2.26 18.73 7.54
CA PRO A 131 -0.86 18.62 7.22
C PRO A 131 -0.08 18.43 8.53
N LEU A 132 0.85 17.49 8.52
CA LEU A 132 1.73 17.28 9.66
C LEU A 132 2.65 18.49 9.79
N PRO A 133 2.99 18.90 11.03
CA PRO A 133 4.03 19.88 11.22
C PRO A 133 5.33 19.38 10.58
N GLU A 134 6.04 20.29 9.89
CA GLU A 134 7.35 20.06 9.28
C GLU A 134 8.39 19.64 10.33
#